data_8cadf24c1b1bc87230259124bfc0292c
#
_entry.id   8cadf24c1b1bc87230259124bfc0292c
#
_cell.length_a   1.000
_cell.length_b   1.000
_cell.length_c   1.000
_cell.angle_alpha   90.00
_cell.angle_beta   90.00
_cell.angle_gamma   90.00
#
_symmetry.space_group_name_H-M   'P 1'
#
loop_
_entity.id
_entity.type
_entity.pdbx_description
1 polymer ?
#
loop_
_entity_poly.entity_id
_entity_poly.type
_entity_poly.pdbx_seq_one_letter_code
_entity_poly.pdbx_strand_id
1 'polypeptide(L)'
;MAQQLRDRGSEVEFAVTGMTCGSCAARVQRTLGRQEGVETASVNLATERATVVIDPDRADVGGLVEAVGRIGYGLAPLDLTDDGTAADDEAVEQRMWLRRILVAWPLGLVVLGLSLFAMDRPWARWSAFVLTVPVQFWAGWPFLHQAMIRARARTANMDTLISMGTLAAFAFSTVQVGFGDRHSEHYFDTAALIIAFLLLGRYF
;
A
#
# COMPACT_ATOMS: atom_id res chain seq x y z
N MET A 1 -22.58 17.87 37.27
CA MET A 1 -22.72 18.11 35.84
C MET A 1 -21.50 18.82 35.25
N ALA A 2 -20.86 19.78 35.89
CA ALA A 2 -19.65 20.43 35.43
C ALA A 2 -18.35 19.56 35.62
N GLN A 3 -18.38 18.61 36.56
CA GLN A 3 -17.28 17.68 36.83
C GLN A 3 -17.23 16.52 35.81
N GLN A 4 -18.37 16.10 35.25
CA GLN A 4 -18.45 15.07 34.20
C GLN A 4 -18.02 15.56 32.82
N LEU A 5 -17.89 16.85 32.60
CA LEU A 5 -17.38 17.47 31.37
C LEU A 5 -15.85 17.66 31.40
N ARG A 6 -15.23 17.59 32.59
CA ARG A 6 -13.77 17.63 32.76
C ARG A 6 -13.10 16.26 32.66
N ASP A 7 -13.88 15.17 32.82
CA ASP A 7 -13.41 13.79 32.75
C ASP A 7 -13.52 13.18 31.32
N ARG A 8 -13.94 13.95 30.32
CA ARG A 8 -13.86 13.53 28.92
C ARG A 8 -12.56 14.09 28.38
N GLY A 9 -11.58 13.20 28.23
CA GLY A 9 -10.38 13.49 27.47
C GLY A 9 -10.75 14.15 26.13
N SER A 10 -9.91 15.04 25.62
CA SER A 10 -10.18 15.67 24.33
C SER A 10 -10.11 14.62 23.23
N GLU A 11 -11.22 14.49 22.49
CA GLU A 11 -11.29 13.63 21.32
C GLU A 11 -10.61 14.35 20.15
N VAL A 12 -9.60 13.71 19.58
CA VAL A 12 -8.83 14.22 18.45
C VAL A 12 -8.92 13.23 17.30
N GLU A 13 -9.26 13.72 16.12
CA GLU A 13 -9.27 12.95 14.90
C GLU A 13 -7.97 13.14 14.11
N PHE A 14 -7.48 12.03 13.55
CA PHE A 14 -6.30 11.99 12.71
C PHE A 14 -6.61 11.28 11.39
N ALA A 15 -6.04 11.77 10.30
CA ALA A 15 -5.92 11.02 9.06
C ALA A 15 -4.78 10.00 9.21
N VAL A 16 -5.00 8.76 8.79
CA VAL A 16 -4.01 7.68 8.83
C VAL A 16 -3.70 7.22 7.43
N THR A 17 -2.49 7.41 6.96
CA THR A 17 -2.07 6.98 5.62
C THR A 17 -1.25 5.70 5.66
N GLY A 18 -1.31 4.92 4.57
CA GLY A 18 -0.54 3.68 4.40
C GLY A 18 -1.21 2.42 4.93
N MET A 19 -2.45 2.49 5.42
CA MET A 19 -3.22 1.29 5.79
C MET A 19 -3.76 0.60 4.52
N THR A 20 -3.62 -0.73 4.47
CA THR A 20 -4.08 -1.54 3.32
C THR A 20 -4.98 -2.70 3.71
N CYS A 21 -5.10 -2.97 5.01
CA CYS A 21 -5.87 -4.11 5.53
C CYS A 21 -6.23 -3.94 7.01
N GLY A 22 -7.17 -4.73 7.49
CA GLY A 22 -7.62 -4.67 8.89
C GLY A 22 -6.51 -4.92 9.91
N SER A 23 -5.49 -5.72 9.60
CA SER A 23 -4.34 -5.93 10.48
C SER A 23 -3.46 -4.68 10.59
N CYS A 24 -3.43 -3.84 9.55
CA CYS A 24 -2.76 -2.54 9.57
C CYS A 24 -3.47 -1.60 10.55
N ALA A 25 -4.80 -1.44 10.41
CA ALA A 25 -5.61 -0.64 11.32
C ALA A 25 -5.48 -1.08 12.78
N ALA A 26 -5.56 -2.40 13.04
CA ALA A 26 -5.37 -2.95 14.37
C ALA A 26 -3.95 -2.72 14.94
N ARG A 27 -2.93 -2.62 14.08
CA ARG A 27 -1.56 -2.29 14.50
C ARG A 27 -1.45 -0.82 14.88
N VAL A 28 -1.96 0.10 14.06
CA VAL A 28 -1.99 1.53 14.35
C VAL A 28 -2.76 1.77 15.65
N GLN A 29 -3.95 1.21 15.78
CA GLN A 29 -4.79 1.33 16.98
C GLN A 29 -4.04 0.87 18.26
N ARG A 30 -3.36 -0.28 18.21
CA ARG A 30 -2.56 -0.77 19.34
C ARG A 30 -1.36 0.12 19.66
N THR A 31 -0.76 0.73 18.64
CA THR A 31 0.38 1.63 18.84
C THR A 31 -0.06 2.93 19.50
N LEU A 32 -1.17 3.51 19.05
CA LEU A 32 -1.77 4.69 19.67
C LEU A 32 -2.21 4.42 21.11
N GLY A 33 -2.94 3.33 21.35
CA GLY A 33 -3.42 2.97 22.70
C GLY A 33 -2.33 2.62 23.73
N ARG A 34 -1.06 2.52 23.30
CA ARG A 34 0.09 2.30 24.19
C ARG A 34 0.85 3.59 24.52
N GLN A 35 0.48 4.71 23.93
CA GLN A 35 1.15 5.97 24.19
C GLN A 35 0.66 6.57 25.51
N GLU A 36 1.54 7.29 26.16
CA GLU A 36 1.21 7.98 27.41
C GLU A 36 0.18 9.08 27.15
N GLY A 37 -0.82 9.21 28.03
CA GLY A 37 -1.90 10.17 27.88
C GLY A 37 -3.00 9.76 26.89
N VAL A 38 -2.96 8.56 26.28
CA VAL A 38 -4.03 8.03 25.45
C VAL A 38 -4.96 7.15 26.29
N GLU A 39 -6.22 7.53 26.40
CA GLU A 39 -7.24 6.77 27.10
C GLU A 39 -7.86 5.69 26.19
N THR A 40 -8.26 6.08 24.98
CA THR A 40 -8.79 5.18 23.97
C THR A 40 -8.34 5.58 22.58
N ALA A 41 -8.17 4.58 21.72
CA ALA A 41 -7.89 4.78 20.30
C ALA A 41 -8.75 3.84 19.46
N SER A 42 -9.41 4.38 18.45
CA SER A 42 -10.19 3.63 17.47
C SER A 42 -9.71 4.00 16.07
N VAL A 43 -9.44 2.99 15.24
CA VAL A 43 -8.95 3.20 13.87
C VAL A 43 -9.90 2.55 12.89
N ASN A 44 -10.42 3.35 11.97
CA ASN A 44 -11.30 2.90 10.89
C ASN A 44 -10.51 2.82 9.57
N LEU A 45 -10.42 1.61 9.02
CA LEU A 45 -9.73 1.38 7.76
C LEU A 45 -10.46 2.01 6.56
N ALA A 46 -11.79 1.96 6.55
CA ALA A 46 -12.58 2.42 5.40
C ALA A 46 -12.58 3.95 5.23
N THR A 47 -12.52 4.67 6.35
CA THR A 47 -12.43 6.14 6.35
C THR A 47 -11.00 6.65 6.47
N GLU A 48 -10.02 5.75 6.64
CA GLU A 48 -8.62 6.08 6.89
C GLU A 48 -8.41 7.06 8.06
N ARG A 49 -9.30 7.01 9.07
CA ARG A 49 -9.29 7.89 10.23
C ARG A 49 -8.99 7.14 11.53
N ALA A 50 -8.32 7.82 12.44
CA ALA A 50 -8.13 7.40 13.81
C ALA A 50 -8.77 8.43 14.74
N THR A 51 -9.65 7.98 15.61
CA THR A 51 -10.24 8.76 16.69
C THR A 51 -9.53 8.39 17.99
N VAL A 52 -8.90 9.36 18.62
CA VAL A 52 -8.09 9.16 19.82
C VAL A 52 -8.61 10.07 20.93
N VAL A 53 -8.93 9.49 22.07
CA VAL A 53 -9.25 10.25 23.30
C VAL A 53 -7.98 10.40 24.10
N ILE A 54 -7.57 11.64 24.27
CA ILE A 54 -6.30 11.99 24.93
C ILE A 54 -6.54 12.81 26.20
N ASP A 55 -5.68 12.63 27.19
CA ASP A 55 -5.51 13.54 28.30
C ASP A 55 -4.62 14.71 27.85
N PRO A 56 -5.15 15.95 27.72
CA PRO A 56 -4.40 17.07 27.14
C PRO A 56 -3.18 17.49 27.97
N ASP A 57 -3.14 17.13 29.26
CA ASP A 57 -2.04 17.46 30.16
C ASP A 57 -0.88 16.45 30.06
N ARG A 58 -1.10 15.27 29.45
CA ARG A 58 -0.16 14.15 29.41
C ARG A 58 0.18 13.65 28.01
N ALA A 59 -0.69 13.88 27.06
CA ALA A 59 -0.51 13.40 25.69
C ALA A 59 0.27 14.40 24.84
N ASP A 60 1.30 13.91 24.15
CA ASP A 60 2.03 14.67 23.13
C ASP A 60 1.58 14.20 21.73
N VAL A 61 0.86 15.06 21.01
CA VAL A 61 0.43 14.81 19.62
C VAL A 61 1.61 14.52 18.71
N GLY A 62 2.74 15.22 18.90
CA GLY A 62 3.97 14.98 18.15
C GLY A 62 4.52 13.58 18.40
N GLY A 63 4.48 13.12 19.65
CA GLY A 63 4.86 11.77 20.05
C GLY A 63 3.95 10.68 19.43
N LEU A 64 2.65 10.94 19.27
CA LEU A 64 1.73 10.04 18.58
C LEU A 64 2.11 9.89 17.10
N VAL A 65 2.37 11.01 16.41
CA VAL A 65 2.79 11.02 15.01
C VAL A 65 4.09 10.25 14.82
N GLU A 66 5.08 10.48 15.68
CA GLU A 66 6.35 9.76 15.63
C GLU A 66 6.19 8.25 15.90
N ALA A 67 5.37 7.87 16.89
CA ALA A 67 5.14 6.48 17.24
C ALA A 67 4.50 5.68 16.08
N VAL A 68 3.53 6.28 15.40
CA VAL A 68 2.90 5.70 14.20
C VAL A 68 3.86 5.71 13.01
N GLY A 69 4.67 6.76 12.86
CA GLY A 69 5.72 6.84 11.84
C GLY A 69 6.77 5.73 11.97
N ARG A 70 7.19 5.39 13.19
CA ARG A 70 8.15 4.29 13.45
C ARG A 70 7.67 2.92 12.99
N ILE A 71 6.37 2.67 12.95
CA ILE A 71 5.79 1.43 12.45
C ILE A 71 5.42 1.49 10.95
N GLY A 72 5.79 2.59 10.27
CA GLY A 72 5.67 2.75 8.82
C GLY A 72 4.32 3.24 8.32
N TYR A 73 3.52 3.93 9.16
CA TYR A 73 2.28 4.60 8.78
C TYR A 73 2.39 6.11 8.97
N GLY A 74 1.62 6.88 8.18
CA GLY A 74 1.46 8.31 8.40
C GLY A 74 0.33 8.60 9.39
N LEU A 75 0.48 9.62 10.21
CA LEU A 75 -0.55 10.15 11.08
C LEU A 75 -0.52 11.68 10.99
N ALA A 76 -1.64 12.29 10.61
CA ALA A 76 -1.77 13.75 10.54
C ALA A 76 -3.04 14.17 11.30
N PRO A 77 -2.98 15.22 12.16
CA PRO A 77 -4.18 15.77 12.79
C PRO A 77 -5.15 16.25 11.71
N LEU A 78 -6.44 15.91 11.86
CA LEU A 78 -7.48 16.48 11.02
C LEU A 78 -7.90 17.82 11.63
N ASP A 79 -7.46 18.90 10.99
CA ASP A 79 -8.05 20.21 11.27
C ASP A 79 -9.43 20.24 10.63
N LEU A 80 -10.49 20.36 11.44
CA LEU A 80 -11.88 20.40 11.00
C LEU A 80 -12.22 21.61 10.10
N THR A 81 -11.21 22.41 9.77
CA THR A 81 -11.34 23.61 8.92
C THR A 81 -10.92 23.38 7.46
N ASP A 82 -10.43 22.19 7.10
CA ASP A 82 -9.79 21.95 5.79
C ASP A 82 -10.55 20.92 4.94
N ASP A 83 -11.88 21.01 4.90
CA ASP A 83 -12.75 20.16 4.06
C ASP A 83 -12.50 20.34 2.54
N GLY A 84 -11.80 21.40 2.12
CA GLY A 84 -11.56 21.69 0.70
C GLY A 84 -10.34 20.97 0.10
N THR A 85 -9.28 20.81 0.87
CA THR A 85 -8.03 20.18 0.38
C THR A 85 -8.13 18.66 0.37
N ALA A 86 -8.88 18.06 1.29
CA ALA A 86 -9.05 16.60 1.34
C ALA A 86 -9.74 16.04 0.09
N ALA A 87 -10.77 16.72 -0.43
CA ALA A 87 -11.48 16.30 -1.65
C ALA A 87 -10.62 16.41 -2.91
N ASP A 88 -9.76 17.43 -2.98
CA ASP A 88 -8.83 17.61 -4.10
C ASP A 88 -7.70 16.56 -4.06
N ASP A 89 -7.19 16.23 -2.88
CA ASP A 89 -6.17 15.20 -2.69
C ASP A 89 -6.71 13.80 -3.04
N GLU A 90 -7.94 13.47 -2.64
CA GLU A 90 -8.61 12.22 -3.02
C GLU A 90 -8.80 12.11 -4.54
N ALA A 91 -9.20 13.20 -5.21
CA ALA A 91 -9.37 13.21 -6.66
C ALA A 91 -8.04 13.04 -7.42
N VAL A 92 -6.96 13.59 -6.90
CA VAL A 92 -5.60 13.42 -7.46
C VAL A 92 -5.13 11.98 -7.26
N GLU A 93 -5.35 11.41 -6.09
CA GLU A 93 -4.99 10.02 -5.79
C GLU A 93 -5.76 9.04 -6.68
N GLN A 94 -7.08 9.19 -6.82
CA GLN A 94 -7.90 8.37 -7.72
C GLN A 94 -7.41 8.42 -9.18
N ARG A 95 -7.04 9.61 -9.69
CA ARG A 95 -6.51 9.76 -11.04
C ARG A 95 -5.17 9.05 -11.22
N MET A 96 -4.31 9.07 -10.21
CA MET A 96 -3.04 8.32 -10.23
C MET A 96 -3.28 6.81 -10.30
N TRP A 97 -4.21 6.28 -9.50
CA TRP A 97 -4.56 4.86 -9.51
C TRP A 97 -5.17 4.44 -10.84
N LEU A 98 -6.13 5.22 -11.35
CA LEU A 98 -6.77 4.95 -12.64
C LEU A 98 -5.75 4.91 -13.79
N ARG A 99 -4.81 5.86 -13.83
CA ARG A 99 -3.75 5.89 -14.85
C ARG A 99 -2.87 4.64 -14.81
N ARG A 100 -2.53 4.15 -13.61
CA ARG A 100 -1.75 2.92 -13.45
C ARG A 100 -2.53 1.68 -13.91
N ILE A 101 -3.82 1.60 -13.57
CA ILE A 101 -4.70 0.53 -14.01
C ILE A 101 -4.81 0.50 -15.55
N LEU A 102 -5.07 1.67 -16.17
CA LEU A 102 -5.21 1.79 -17.63
C LEU A 102 -3.94 1.38 -18.40
N VAL A 103 -2.78 1.42 -17.76
CA VAL A 103 -1.52 0.93 -18.36
C VAL A 103 -1.25 -0.53 -18.00
N ALA A 104 -1.44 -0.91 -16.74
CA ALA A 104 -1.10 -2.26 -16.27
C ALA A 104 -2.00 -3.34 -16.88
N TRP A 105 -3.31 -3.07 -17.03
CA TRP A 105 -4.26 -4.03 -17.57
C TRP A 105 -4.00 -4.39 -19.05
N PRO A 106 -3.91 -3.43 -19.98
CA PRO A 106 -3.61 -3.77 -21.38
C PRO A 106 -2.26 -4.46 -21.53
N LEU A 107 -1.23 -3.98 -20.84
CA LEU A 107 0.10 -4.60 -20.90
C LEU A 107 0.09 -6.03 -20.32
N GLY A 108 -0.58 -6.24 -19.18
CA GLY A 108 -0.73 -7.55 -18.57
C GLY A 108 -1.47 -8.54 -19.48
N LEU A 109 -2.55 -8.09 -20.14
CA LEU A 109 -3.29 -8.91 -21.10
C LEU A 109 -2.46 -9.25 -22.35
N VAL A 110 -1.66 -8.30 -22.85
CA VAL A 110 -0.75 -8.57 -23.98
C VAL A 110 0.32 -9.58 -23.55
N VAL A 111 0.90 -9.44 -22.36
CA VAL A 111 1.89 -10.40 -21.84
C VAL A 111 1.27 -11.79 -21.68
N LEU A 112 0.04 -11.87 -21.15
CA LEU A 112 -0.70 -13.12 -21.06
C LEU A 112 -0.94 -13.74 -22.44
N GLY A 113 -1.36 -12.94 -23.42
CA GLY A 113 -1.56 -13.41 -24.78
C GLY A 113 -0.26 -13.93 -25.42
N LEU A 114 0.86 -13.25 -25.21
CA LEU A 114 2.17 -13.72 -25.65
C LEU A 114 2.56 -15.04 -24.97
N SER A 115 2.29 -15.16 -23.68
CA SER A 115 2.54 -16.39 -22.92
C SER A 115 1.72 -17.57 -23.43
N LEU A 116 0.43 -17.36 -23.76
CA LEU A 116 -0.46 -18.44 -24.19
C LEU A 116 -0.29 -18.85 -25.67
N PHE A 117 -0.01 -17.89 -26.56
CA PHE A 117 -0.05 -18.11 -28.01
C PHE A 117 1.31 -18.10 -28.72
N ALA A 118 2.35 -17.62 -28.06
CA ALA A 118 3.66 -17.41 -28.70
C ALA A 118 4.85 -17.94 -27.87
N MET A 119 4.62 -18.85 -26.92
CA MET A 119 5.63 -19.36 -25.98
C MET A 119 6.87 -19.95 -26.65
N ASP A 120 6.69 -20.60 -27.82
CA ASP A 120 7.77 -21.25 -28.57
C ASP A 120 8.66 -20.28 -29.33
N ARG A 121 8.29 -18.98 -29.37
CA ARG A 121 9.00 -18.01 -30.18
C ARG A 121 9.99 -17.19 -29.32
N PRO A 122 11.28 -17.16 -29.65
CA PRO A 122 12.27 -16.46 -28.83
C PRO A 122 12.02 -14.95 -28.69
N TRP A 123 11.43 -14.30 -29.72
CA TRP A 123 11.08 -12.89 -29.67
C TRP A 123 9.96 -12.60 -28.66
N ALA A 124 9.00 -13.53 -28.49
CA ALA A 124 7.87 -13.35 -27.57
C ALA A 124 8.34 -13.29 -26.10
N ARG A 125 9.34 -14.08 -25.75
CA ARG A 125 9.94 -14.10 -24.39
C ARG A 125 10.58 -12.75 -24.05
N TRP A 126 11.35 -12.19 -24.98
CA TRP A 126 11.95 -10.86 -24.81
C TRP A 126 10.90 -9.75 -24.78
N SER A 127 9.85 -9.86 -25.62
CA SER A 127 8.73 -8.92 -25.61
C SER A 127 7.97 -8.98 -24.29
N ALA A 128 7.71 -10.16 -23.76
CA ALA A 128 7.06 -10.34 -22.44
C ALA A 128 7.90 -9.69 -21.32
N PHE A 129 9.21 -9.92 -21.32
CA PHE A 129 10.12 -9.26 -20.39
C PHE A 129 10.02 -7.73 -20.47
N VAL A 130 10.21 -7.15 -21.68
CA VAL A 130 10.19 -5.69 -21.87
C VAL A 130 8.85 -5.06 -21.47
N LEU A 131 7.73 -5.72 -21.78
CA LEU A 131 6.39 -5.24 -21.42
C LEU A 131 6.09 -5.38 -19.93
N THR A 132 6.66 -6.36 -19.25
CA THR A 132 6.46 -6.56 -17.81
C THR A 132 7.27 -5.57 -16.97
N VAL A 133 8.41 -5.07 -17.46
CA VAL A 133 9.23 -4.07 -16.74
C VAL A 133 8.42 -2.85 -16.29
N PRO A 134 7.68 -2.14 -17.17
CA PRO A 134 6.87 -0.99 -16.74
C PRO A 134 5.74 -1.39 -15.79
N VAL A 135 5.16 -2.57 -15.95
CA VAL A 135 4.13 -3.06 -15.02
C VAL A 135 4.73 -3.30 -13.63
N GLN A 136 5.88 -3.98 -13.56
CA GLN A 136 6.54 -4.34 -12.31
C GLN A 136 7.07 -3.11 -11.56
N PHE A 137 7.78 -2.21 -12.25
CA PHE A 137 8.54 -1.14 -11.59
C PHE A 137 7.84 0.21 -11.57
N TRP A 138 6.96 0.50 -12.53
CA TRP A 138 6.22 1.76 -12.52
C TRP A 138 4.79 1.58 -11.98
N ALA A 139 4.02 0.64 -12.50
CA ALA A 139 2.66 0.41 -12.00
C ALA A 139 2.68 -0.21 -10.60
N GLY A 140 3.57 -1.16 -10.34
CA GLY A 140 3.79 -1.82 -9.05
C GLY A 140 4.59 -1.00 -8.02
N TRP A 141 5.07 0.20 -8.38
CA TRP A 141 5.88 1.03 -7.49
C TRP A 141 5.30 1.27 -6.10
N PRO A 142 3.98 1.57 -5.93
CA PRO A 142 3.40 1.78 -4.60
C PRO A 142 3.61 0.59 -3.67
N PHE A 143 3.43 -0.62 -4.19
CA PHE A 143 3.61 -1.85 -3.40
C PHE A 143 5.07 -2.07 -3.03
N LEU A 144 5.99 -1.85 -3.98
CA LEU A 144 7.43 -1.96 -3.76
C LEU A 144 7.93 -0.94 -2.73
N HIS A 145 7.47 0.30 -2.83
CA HIS A 145 7.84 1.37 -1.92
C HIS A 145 7.33 1.09 -0.49
N GLN A 146 6.08 0.68 -0.35
CA GLN A 146 5.50 0.30 0.94
C GLN A 146 6.22 -0.93 1.54
N ALA A 147 6.54 -1.93 0.72
CA ALA A 147 7.29 -3.10 1.16
C ALA A 147 8.70 -2.71 1.67
N MET A 148 9.37 -1.78 1.00
CA MET A 148 10.69 -1.30 1.41
C MET A 148 10.67 -0.54 2.75
N ILE A 149 9.67 0.35 2.94
CA ILE A 149 9.50 1.08 4.21
C ILE A 149 9.28 0.09 5.35
N ARG A 150 8.41 -0.91 5.15
CA ARG A 150 8.10 -1.91 6.17
C ARG A 150 9.23 -2.88 6.46
N ALA A 151 9.98 -3.25 5.43
CA ALA A 151 11.18 -4.07 5.61
C ALA A 151 12.22 -3.36 6.49
N ARG A 152 12.39 -2.03 6.31
CA ARG A 152 13.26 -1.22 7.17
C ARG A 152 12.76 -1.17 8.61
N ALA A 153 11.45 -1.10 8.81
CA ALA A 153 10.82 -1.14 10.13
C ALA A 153 10.75 -2.58 10.71
N ARG A 154 11.38 -3.59 10.05
CA ARG A 154 11.33 -5.02 10.42
C ARG A 154 9.91 -5.54 10.61
N THR A 155 8.98 -5.03 9.84
CA THR A 155 7.59 -5.47 9.83
C THR A 155 7.23 -5.97 8.43
N ALA A 156 6.28 -6.91 8.37
CA ALA A 156 5.76 -7.45 7.13
C ALA A 156 4.24 -7.23 7.09
N ASN A 157 3.73 -6.98 5.90
CA ASN A 157 2.29 -6.92 5.63
C ASN A 157 2.00 -7.60 4.29
N MET A 158 0.75 -7.52 3.84
CA MET A 158 0.33 -8.08 2.57
C MET A 158 1.15 -7.51 1.39
N ASP A 159 1.42 -6.21 1.36
CA ASP A 159 2.20 -5.57 0.30
C ASP A 159 3.64 -6.10 0.23
N THR A 160 4.25 -6.40 1.39
CA THR A 160 5.59 -6.99 1.46
C THR A 160 5.62 -8.39 0.84
N LEU A 161 4.62 -9.23 1.18
CA LEU A 161 4.52 -10.58 0.65
C LEU A 161 4.31 -10.58 -0.87
N ILE A 162 3.41 -9.71 -1.35
CA ILE A 162 3.10 -9.57 -2.77
C ILE A 162 4.32 -9.05 -3.54
N SER A 163 4.98 -8.01 -3.04
CA SER A 163 6.17 -7.45 -3.67
C SER A 163 7.30 -8.47 -3.75
N MET A 164 7.52 -9.27 -2.70
CA MET A 164 8.48 -10.37 -2.72
C MET A 164 8.12 -11.43 -3.75
N GLY A 165 6.84 -11.85 -3.78
CA GLY A 165 6.38 -12.88 -4.72
C GLY A 165 6.50 -12.44 -6.18
N THR A 166 6.03 -11.22 -6.51
CA THR A 166 6.11 -10.70 -7.88
C THR A 166 7.54 -10.41 -8.33
N LEU A 167 8.41 -9.90 -7.43
CA LEU A 167 9.83 -9.73 -7.71
C LEU A 167 10.54 -11.07 -7.91
N ALA A 168 10.23 -12.08 -7.10
CA ALA A 168 10.81 -13.42 -7.25
C ALA A 168 10.39 -14.05 -8.59
N ALA A 169 9.10 -13.97 -8.95
CA ALA A 169 8.59 -14.45 -10.23
C ALA A 169 9.24 -13.71 -11.41
N PHE A 170 9.36 -12.38 -11.33
CA PHE A 170 10.03 -11.56 -12.33
C PHE A 170 11.52 -11.90 -12.46
N ALA A 171 12.25 -12.01 -11.35
CA ALA A 171 13.67 -12.33 -11.34
C ALA A 171 13.93 -13.74 -11.88
N PHE A 172 13.15 -14.73 -11.44
CA PHE A 172 13.22 -16.10 -11.95
C PHE A 172 13.01 -16.13 -13.46
N SER A 173 11.95 -15.49 -13.95
CA SER A 173 11.63 -15.44 -15.38
C SER A 173 12.71 -14.72 -16.18
N THR A 174 13.33 -13.67 -15.62
CA THR A 174 14.45 -12.96 -16.25
C THR A 174 15.66 -13.86 -16.43
N VAL A 175 16.00 -14.65 -15.41
CA VAL A 175 17.11 -15.63 -15.50
C VAL A 175 16.79 -16.69 -16.56
N GLN A 176 15.57 -17.16 -16.62
CA GLN A 176 15.13 -18.15 -17.62
C GLN A 176 15.18 -17.61 -19.06
N VAL A 177 14.86 -16.34 -19.26
CA VAL A 177 14.98 -15.70 -20.59
C VAL A 177 16.45 -15.55 -21.01
N GLY A 178 17.36 -15.26 -20.05
CA GLY A 178 18.78 -15.05 -20.34
C GLY A 178 19.60 -16.33 -20.46
N PHE A 179 19.34 -17.32 -19.61
CA PHE A 179 20.19 -18.52 -19.45
C PHE A 179 19.43 -19.83 -19.58
N GLY A 180 18.08 -19.81 -19.67
CA GLY A 180 17.26 -21.01 -19.75
C GLY A 180 17.12 -21.59 -21.15
N ASP A 181 16.69 -22.85 -21.21
CA ASP A 181 16.38 -23.55 -22.46
C ASP A 181 15.14 -22.98 -23.14
N ARG A 182 14.94 -23.29 -24.43
CA ARG A 182 13.80 -22.81 -25.22
C ARG A 182 12.42 -23.19 -24.66
N HIS A 183 12.36 -24.20 -23.80
CA HIS A 183 11.13 -24.70 -23.18
C HIS A 183 10.98 -24.32 -21.70
N SER A 184 11.87 -23.43 -21.17
CA SER A 184 11.78 -23.02 -19.77
C SER A 184 10.56 -22.15 -19.53
N GLU A 185 9.82 -22.47 -18.48
CA GLU A 185 8.64 -21.71 -18.04
C GLU A 185 9.03 -20.33 -17.53
N HIS A 186 8.21 -19.33 -17.83
CA HIS A 186 8.37 -17.98 -17.35
C HIS A 186 7.03 -17.46 -16.82
N TYR A 187 7.09 -16.69 -15.75
CA TYR A 187 5.94 -16.22 -14.99
C TYR A 187 5.76 -14.70 -15.07
N PHE A 188 6.10 -14.10 -16.24
CA PHE A 188 5.92 -12.67 -16.45
C PHE A 188 4.45 -12.26 -16.46
N ASP A 189 3.59 -13.08 -17.05
CA ASP A 189 2.15 -12.93 -17.09
C ASP A 189 1.55 -12.96 -15.68
N THR A 190 1.97 -13.95 -14.87
CA THR A 190 1.53 -14.09 -13.48
C THR A 190 1.92 -12.86 -12.66
N ALA A 191 3.18 -12.40 -12.75
CA ALA A 191 3.62 -11.20 -12.03
C ALA A 191 2.85 -9.94 -12.47
N ALA A 192 2.64 -9.76 -13.80
CA ALA A 192 1.92 -8.61 -14.34
C ALA A 192 0.44 -8.62 -13.94
N LEU A 193 -0.22 -9.77 -13.99
CA LEU A 193 -1.64 -9.91 -13.62
C LEU A 193 -1.87 -9.70 -12.12
N ILE A 194 -1.01 -10.24 -11.27
CA ILE A 194 -1.11 -10.00 -9.82
C ILE A 194 -1.08 -8.50 -9.54
N ILE A 195 -0.14 -7.76 -10.14
CA ILE A 195 -0.06 -6.30 -9.95
C ILE A 195 -1.31 -5.61 -10.50
N ALA A 196 -1.79 -6.00 -11.69
CA ALA A 196 -2.98 -5.40 -12.29
C ALA A 196 -4.25 -5.62 -11.43
N PHE A 197 -4.45 -6.82 -10.87
CA PHE A 197 -5.56 -7.11 -9.96
C PHE A 197 -5.46 -6.36 -8.64
N LEU A 198 -4.26 -6.21 -8.10
CA LEU A 198 -4.06 -5.47 -6.87
C LEU A 198 -4.31 -3.98 -7.03
N LEU A 199 -3.89 -3.40 -8.16
CA LEU A 199 -4.22 -2.01 -8.50
C LEU A 199 -5.73 -1.81 -8.60
N LEU A 200 -6.45 -2.76 -9.20
CA LEU A 200 -7.90 -2.73 -9.28
C LEU A 200 -8.54 -2.80 -7.89
N GLY A 201 -8.10 -3.74 -7.05
CA GLY A 201 -8.60 -3.88 -5.68
C GLY A 201 -8.31 -2.68 -4.77
N ARG A 202 -7.28 -1.88 -5.10
CA ARG A 202 -6.99 -0.66 -4.38
C ARG A 202 -7.78 0.56 -4.87
N TYR A 203 -8.24 0.51 -6.10
CA TYR A 203 -9.09 1.56 -6.68
C TYR A 203 -10.53 1.47 -6.16
N PHE A 204 -11.05 0.26 -5.85
CA PHE A 204 -12.36 0.03 -5.26
C PHE A 204 -12.34 0.16 -3.73
#